data_b23333538abcb461c05d8f7da6aceae0
#
_entry.id   b23333538abcb461c05d8f7da6aceae0
#
_cell.length_a   1.000
_cell.length_b   1.000
_cell.length_c   1.000
_cell.angle_alpha   90.00
_cell.angle_beta   90.00
_cell.angle_gamma   90.00
#
_symmetry.space_group_name_H-M   'P 1'
#
loop_
_entity.id
_entity.type
_entity.pdbx_description
1 polymer ?
#
loop_
_entity_poly.entity_id
_entity_poly.type
_entity_poly.pdbx_seq_one_letter_code
_entity_poly.pdbx_strand_id
1 'polypeptide(L)'
;MAQEKFSFRKETKLKIKFLILFIFSFNIQSSNLVLDFNNLIVNNFEFTQKTETNSSTTESKGKIFRMENEIKIEITEPSKELYRIIENKIEIYDYDFNQTSIYQIDDNNGHVLDFIINGVKKAVVKDLTNSSFSIKNGDNDILIELNEDNGFSLTYIDNMQFKNIINFQVIK
;
A
#
# COMPACT_ATOMS: atom_id res chain seq x y z
N MET A 1 -46.78 -15.74 -44.18
CA MET A 1 -45.82 -14.63 -44.01
C MET A 1 -45.85 -14.01 -42.60
N ALA A 2 -45.99 -14.84 -41.54
CA ALA A 2 -46.13 -14.34 -40.16
C ALA A 2 -45.31 -15.14 -39.11
N GLN A 3 -44.41 -16.04 -39.52
CA GLN A 3 -43.62 -16.84 -38.55
C GLN A 3 -42.15 -16.39 -38.36
N GLU A 4 -41.58 -15.62 -39.25
CA GLU A 4 -40.16 -15.18 -39.11
C GLU A 4 -39.92 -14.03 -38.12
N LYS A 5 -40.95 -13.25 -37.80
CA LYS A 5 -40.81 -12.12 -36.86
C LYS A 5 -40.70 -12.50 -35.37
N PHE A 6 -41.03 -13.74 -34.99
CA PHE A 6 -41.06 -14.15 -33.58
C PHE A 6 -39.74 -14.74 -33.11
N SER A 7 -38.88 -15.24 -33.98
CA SER A 7 -37.58 -15.82 -33.64
C SER A 7 -36.54 -14.76 -33.32
N PHE A 8 -36.53 -13.65 -34.04
CA PHE A 8 -35.55 -12.58 -33.90
C PHE A 8 -35.64 -11.81 -32.56
N ARG A 9 -36.85 -11.74 -31.99
CA ARG A 9 -37.10 -11.03 -30.74
C ARG A 9 -36.67 -11.79 -29.47
N LYS A 10 -36.62 -13.14 -29.57
CA LYS A 10 -36.17 -13.97 -28.45
C LYS A 10 -34.65 -14.05 -28.35
N GLU A 11 -33.95 -14.13 -29.49
CA GLU A 11 -32.49 -14.18 -29.50
C GLU A 11 -31.83 -12.88 -29.04
N THR A 12 -32.37 -11.73 -29.43
CA THR A 12 -31.86 -10.42 -28.98
C THR A 12 -32.06 -10.20 -27.48
N LYS A 13 -33.19 -10.66 -26.90
CA LYS A 13 -33.41 -10.55 -25.45
C LYS A 13 -32.49 -11.47 -24.64
N LEU A 14 -32.15 -12.63 -25.19
CA LEU A 14 -31.22 -13.56 -24.54
C LEU A 14 -29.77 -13.01 -24.58
N LYS A 15 -29.35 -12.47 -25.71
CA LYS A 15 -28.02 -11.87 -25.87
C LYS A 15 -27.81 -10.64 -24.96
N ILE A 16 -28.86 -9.80 -24.82
CA ILE A 16 -28.81 -8.64 -23.92
C ILE A 16 -28.77 -9.06 -22.45
N LYS A 17 -29.49 -10.11 -22.05
CA LYS A 17 -29.41 -10.65 -20.67
C LYS A 17 -28.04 -11.23 -20.34
N PHE A 18 -27.40 -11.90 -21.31
CA PHE A 18 -26.04 -12.43 -21.13
C PHE A 18 -24.99 -11.29 -21.07
N LEU A 19 -25.15 -10.25 -21.85
CA LEU A 19 -24.26 -9.09 -21.84
C LEU A 19 -24.35 -8.30 -20.51
N ILE A 20 -25.56 -8.16 -19.95
CA ILE A 20 -25.78 -7.49 -18.67
C ILE A 20 -25.19 -8.32 -17.51
N LEU A 21 -25.24 -9.64 -17.57
CA LEU A 21 -24.63 -10.51 -16.55
C LEU A 21 -23.09 -10.43 -16.57
N PHE A 22 -22.49 -10.21 -17.75
CA PHE A 22 -21.05 -10.10 -17.90
C PHE A 22 -20.49 -8.74 -17.38
N ILE A 23 -21.28 -7.68 -17.46
CA ILE A 23 -20.88 -6.34 -16.98
C ILE A 23 -20.93 -6.26 -15.43
N PHE A 24 -21.78 -7.06 -14.77
CA PHE A 24 -21.86 -7.07 -13.30
C PHE A 24 -20.75 -7.90 -12.62
N SER A 25 -20.07 -8.80 -13.34
CA SER A 25 -19.02 -9.65 -12.77
C SER A 25 -17.66 -8.94 -12.62
N PHE A 26 -17.45 -7.78 -13.27
CA PHE A 26 -16.16 -7.07 -13.20
C PHE A 26 -15.99 -6.15 -11.99
N ASN A 27 -17.04 -5.87 -11.22
CA ASN A 27 -16.97 -4.91 -10.12
C ASN A 27 -16.74 -5.52 -8.72
N ILE A 28 -16.67 -6.85 -8.60
CA ILE A 28 -16.56 -7.51 -7.29
C ILE A 28 -15.11 -7.72 -6.85
N GLN A 29 -14.16 -7.75 -7.80
CA GLN A 29 -12.74 -8.01 -7.49
C GLN A 29 -12.02 -6.81 -6.88
N SER A 30 -12.42 -5.60 -7.20
CA SER A 30 -11.72 -4.38 -6.74
C SER A 30 -11.88 -4.06 -5.25
N SER A 31 -12.91 -4.62 -4.59
CA SER A 31 -13.13 -4.37 -3.16
C SER A 31 -12.26 -5.23 -2.25
N ASN A 32 -11.70 -6.33 -2.75
CA ASN A 32 -10.93 -7.28 -1.96
C ASN A 32 -9.48 -6.81 -1.78
N LEU A 33 -8.84 -6.24 -2.81
CA LEU A 33 -7.42 -5.89 -2.77
C LEU A 33 -7.04 -4.93 -1.65
N VAL A 34 -7.84 -3.88 -1.44
CA VAL A 34 -7.61 -2.93 -0.32
C VAL A 34 -7.86 -3.60 1.03
N LEU A 35 -8.85 -4.49 1.11
CA LEU A 35 -9.09 -5.28 2.31
C LEU A 35 -7.95 -6.27 2.56
N ASP A 36 -7.47 -6.94 1.52
CA ASP A 36 -6.34 -7.87 1.58
C ASP A 36 -5.07 -7.15 2.03
N PHE A 37 -4.80 -5.95 1.49
CA PHE A 37 -3.72 -5.11 1.96
C PHE A 37 -3.88 -4.73 3.44
N ASN A 38 -5.06 -4.29 3.86
CA ASN A 38 -5.29 -3.91 5.25
C ASN A 38 -5.18 -5.11 6.21
N ASN A 39 -5.54 -6.32 5.77
CA ASN A 39 -5.32 -7.54 6.52
C ASN A 39 -3.84 -7.96 6.55
N LEU A 40 -3.10 -7.66 5.48
CA LEU A 40 -1.67 -7.96 5.40
C LEU A 40 -0.86 -7.04 6.31
N ILE A 41 -1.15 -5.73 6.29
CA ILE A 41 -0.34 -4.70 6.93
C ILE A 41 -0.29 -4.81 8.46
N VAL A 42 -1.18 -5.58 9.10
CA VAL A 42 -1.15 -5.80 10.56
C VAL A 42 -0.08 -6.79 11.03
N ASN A 43 0.61 -7.46 10.10
CA ASN A 43 1.68 -8.40 10.44
C ASN A 43 2.99 -7.70 10.79
N ASN A 44 3.96 -8.48 11.25
CA ASN A 44 5.34 -8.04 11.37
C ASN A 44 6.06 -8.23 10.02
N PHE A 45 6.97 -7.32 9.70
CA PHE A 45 7.68 -7.33 8.40
C PHE A 45 9.17 -7.16 8.58
N GLU A 46 9.93 -7.76 7.67
CA GLU A 46 11.23 -7.23 7.27
C GLU A 46 11.06 -6.44 5.98
N PHE A 47 11.91 -5.43 5.78
CA PHE A 47 11.82 -4.58 4.60
C PHE A 47 13.20 -4.21 4.07
N THR A 48 13.22 -3.90 2.77
CA THR A 48 14.35 -3.28 2.08
C THR A 48 13.83 -2.05 1.35
N GLN A 49 14.44 -0.90 1.62
CA GLN A 49 14.15 0.36 0.94
C GLN A 49 15.31 0.73 0.02
N LYS A 50 14.98 1.08 -1.23
CA LYS A 50 15.90 1.73 -2.18
C LYS A 50 15.45 3.15 -2.41
N THR A 51 16.39 4.09 -2.27
CA THR A 51 16.18 5.50 -2.60
C THR A 51 17.07 5.87 -3.77
N GLU A 52 16.44 6.24 -4.88
CA GLU A 52 17.11 6.66 -6.12
C GLU A 52 17.16 8.19 -6.16
N THR A 53 18.37 8.73 -6.16
CA THR A 53 18.64 10.15 -6.39
C THR A 53 19.15 10.37 -7.81
N ASN A 54 19.37 11.62 -8.22
CA ASN A 54 19.93 11.92 -9.54
C ASN A 54 21.34 11.35 -9.77
N SER A 55 22.08 11.01 -8.74
CA SER A 55 23.49 10.63 -8.81
C SER A 55 23.84 9.32 -8.12
N SER A 56 22.95 8.76 -7.32
CA SER A 56 23.23 7.57 -6.52
C SER A 56 21.97 6.79 -6.16
N THR A 57 22.16 5.53 -5.79
CA THR A 57 21.14 4.71 -5.14
C THR A 57 21.65 4.31 -3.76
N THR A 58 20.83 4.50 -2.74
CA THR A 58 21.09 4.03 -1.38
C THR A 58 20.12 2.91 -1.03
N GLU A 59 20.54 1.99 -0.17
CA GLU A 59 19.72 0.90 0.31
C GLU A 59 19.70 0.89 1.84
N SER A 60 18.51 0.69 2.41
CA SER A 60 18.30 0.52 3.85
C SER A 60 17.54 -0.77 4.10
N LYS A 61 17.80 -1.42 5.23
CA LYS A 61 17.10 -2.62 5.65
C LYS A 61 16.62 -2.49 7.08
N GLY A 62 15.51 -3.15 7.36
CA GLY A 62 14.97 -3.10 8.71
C GLY A 62 13.82 -4.06 8.93
N LYS A 63 13.21 -3.94 10.11
CA LYS A 63 12.08 -4.75 10.55
C LYS A 63 11.01 -3.87 11.19
N ILE A 64 9.77 -4.27 11.01
CA ILE A 64 8.61 -3.66 11.66
C ILE A 64 7.97 -4.70 12.57
N PHE A 65 7.83 -4.37 13.84
CA PHE A 65 7.12 -5.17 14.83
C PHE A 65 5.89 -4.40 15.33
N ARG A 66 4.76 -5.08 15.34
CA ARG A 66 3.51 -4.55 15.88
C ARG A 66 3.25 -5.16 17.24
N MET A 67 3.10 -4.32 18.21
CA MET A 67 2.74 -4.66 19.59
C MET A 67 1.37 -4.05 19.92
N GLU A 68 0.82 -4.41 21.06
CA GLU A 68 -0.54 -3.95 21.45
C GLU A 68 -0.69 -2.41 21.43
N ASN A 69 0.33 -1.68 21.90
CA ASN A 69 0.27 -0.23 22.07
C ASN A 69 1.40 0.52 21.36
N GLU A 70 2.24 -0.16 20.57
CA GLU A 70 3.32 0.49 19.84
C GLU A 70 3.63 -0.22 18.52
N ILE A 71 4.17 0.54 17.57
CA ILE A 71 4.82 0.00 16.38
C ILE A 71 6.31 0.32 16.52
N LYS A 72 7.13 -0.71 16.42
CA LYS A 72 8.58 -0.63 16.51
C LYS A 72 9.18 -0.87 15.12
N ILE A 73 9.98 0.08 14.63
CA ILE A 73 10.71 -0.04 13.37
C ILE A 73 12.20 -0.03 13.69
N GLU A 74 12.87 -1.11 13.36
CA GLU A 74 14.31 -1.25 13.51
C GLU A 74 14.98 -1.11 12.14
N ILE A 75 15.79 -0.07 11.94
CA ILE A 75 16.71 0.04 10.80
C ILE A 75 18.00 -0.67 11.21
N THR A 76 18.48 -1.58 10.36
CA THR A 76 19.68 -2.37 10.63
C THR A 76 20.86 -2.00 9.74
N GLU A 77 20.58 -1.43 8.57
CA GLU A 77 21.55 -0.99 7.57
C GLU A 77 21.05 0.30 6.89
N PRO A 78 21.91 1.25 6.50
CA PRO A 78 23.36 1.31 6.75
C PRO A 78 23.68 1.74 8.18
N SER A 79 22.84 2.55 8.82
CA SER A 79 22.94 3.01 10.22
C SER A 79 21.94 2.24 11.06
N LYS A 80 22.23 2.10 12.35
CA LYS A 80 21.29 1.47 13.28
C LYS A 80 20.42 2.50 13.94
N GLU A 81 19.11 2.39 13.70
CA GLU A 81 18.12 3.29 14.29
C GLU A 81 16.92 2.50 14.80
N LEU A 82 16.28 2.99 15.84
CA LEU A 82 15.07 2.44 16.39
C LEU A 82 14.01 3.53 16.44
N TYR A 83 12.90 3.28 15.75
CA TYR A 83 11.70 4.12 15.80
C TYR A 83 10.66 3.42 16.67
N ARG A 84 10.10 4.14 17.61
CA ARG A 84 8.96 3.69 18.42
C ARG A 84 7.80 4.65 18.19
N ILE A 85 6.71 4.12 17.67
CA ILE A 85 5.50 4.87 17.41
C ILE A 85 4.49 4.50 18.47
N ILE A 86 4.12 5.46 19.30
CA ILE A 86 3.19 5.30 20.41
C ILE A 86 2.14 6.41 20.27
N GLU A 87 0.88 6.03 20.06
CA GLU A 87 -0.20 6.98 19.77
C GLU A 87 0.17 7.89 18.58
N ASN A 88 0.36 9.19 18.80
CA ASN A 88 0.72 10.19 17.80
C ASN A 88 2.16 10.72 17.95
N LYS A 89 3.04 9.96 18.57
CA LYS A 89 4.45 10.32 18.78
C LYS A 89 5.36 9.31 18.14
N ILE A 90 6.47 9.81 17.59
CA ILE A 90 7.60 9.01 17.11
C ILE A 90 8.79 9.34 17.99
N GLU A 91 9.33 8.33 18.65
CA GLU A 91 10.62 8.38 19.34
C GLU A 91 11.65 7.69 18.44
N ILE A 92 12.73 8.40 18.09
CA ILE A 92 13.82 7.89 17.25
C ILE A 92 15.06 7.81 18.12
N TYR A 93 15.60 6.60 18.25
CA TYR A 93 16.89 6.37 18.88
C TYR A 93 17.94 6.04 17.83
N ASP A 94 18.95 6.88 17.72
CA ASP A 94 20.11 6.70 16.86
C ASP A 94 21.22 6.05 17.68
N TYR A 95 21.61 4.82 17.31
CA TYR A 95 22.64 4.06 18.03
C TYR A 95 24.05 4.59 17.75
N ASP A 96 24.29 5.16 16.57
CA ASP A 96 25.62 5.62 16.19
C ASP A 96 26.00 6.91 16.93
N PHE A 97 25.00 7.77 17.19
CA PHE A 97 25.18 9.02 17.93
C PHE A 97 24.72 8.95 19.40
N ASN A 98 24.12 7.83 19.82
CA ASN A 98 23.53 7.65 21.14
C ASN A 98 22.56 8.80 21.51
N GLN A 99 21.67 9.15 20.56
CA GLN A 99 20.75 10.27 20.69
C GLN A 99 19.30 9.79 20.56
N THR A 100 18.42 10.45 21.32
CA THR A 100 16.96 10.26 21.18
C THR A 100 16.33 11.56 20.71
N SER A 101 15.48 11.48 19.70
CA SER A 101 14.65 12.56 19.20
C SER A 101 13.18 12.17 19.28
N ILE A 102 12.31 13.13 19.65
CA ILE A 102 10.87 12.88 19.75
C ILE A 102 10.14 13.87 18.85
N TYR A 103 9.24 13.33 17.99
CA TYR A 103 8.43 14.09 17.05
C TYR A 103 6.94 13.80 17.28
N GLN A 104 6.10 14.79 17.01
CA GLN A 104 4.66 14.58 16.92
C GLN A 104 4.33 14.15 15.48
N ILE A 105 3.47 13.16 15.34
CA ILE A 105 2.87 12.80 14.04
C ILE A 105 1.76 13.84 13.81
N ASP A 106 1.94 14.71 12.85
CA ASP A 106 0.91 15.62 12.38
C ASP A 106 0.43 15.19 10.97
N ASP A 107 -0.73 15.69 10.57
CA ASP A 107 -1.36 15.35 9.29
C ASP A 107 -0.48 15.71 8.06
N ASN A 108 0.57 16.50 8.23
CA ASN A 108 1.43 16.99 7.15
C ASN A 108 2.71 16.18 6.97
N ASN A 109 3.17 15.45 7.99
CA ASN A 109 4.50 14.81 7.98
C ASN A 109 4.47 13.28 7.94
N GLY A 110 3.31 12.65 8.04
CA GLY A 110 3.18 11.21 8.33
C GLY A 110 2.69 10.31 7.20
N HIS A 111 2.58 10.80 5.97
CA HIS A 111 1.78 10.11 4.94
C HIS A 111 2.12 8.62 4.72
N VAL A 112 3.39 8.22 4.59
CA VAL A 112 3.75 6.79 4.42
C VAL A 112 3.56 6.03 5.73
N LEU A 113 3.93 6.65 6.86
CA LEU A 113 3.75 6.06 8.19
C LEU A 113 2.27 5.91 8.54
N ASP A 114 1.42 6.87 8.14
CA ASP A 114 -0.02 6.80 8.37
C ASP A 114 -0.64 5.55 7.75
N PHE A 115 -0.23 5.17 6.52
CA PHE A 115 -0.69 3.93 5.91
C PHE A 115 -0.19 2.69 6.65
N ILE A 116 1.05 2.71 7.12
CA ILE A 116 1.61 1.62 7.93
C ILE A 116 0.87 1.51 9.25
N ILE A 117 0.48 2.62 9.87
CA ILE A 117 -0.20 2.65 11.18
C ILE A 117 -1.69 2.31 11.03
N ASN A 118 -2.38 3.00 10.13
CA ASN A 118 -3.85 3.04 10.07
C ASN A 118 -4.46 2.28 8.89
N GLY A 119 -3.63 1.78 7.98
CA GLY A 119 -4.10 1.16 6.74
C GLY A 119 -4.66 2.18 5.74
N VAL A 120 -5.27 1.67 4.67
CA VAL A 120 -5.78 2.45 3.55
C VAL A 120 -7.30 2.53 3.60
N LYS A 121 -7.83 3.76 3.52
CA LYS A 121 -9.28 4.00 3.35
C LYS A 121 -9.65 3.91 1.88
N LYS A 122 -10.71 3.18 1.53
CA LYS A 122 -11.19 3.03 0.14
C LYS A 122 -11.41 4.35 -0.60
N ALA A 123 -11.79 5.41 0.10
CA ALA A 123 -12.11 6.71 -0.49
C ALA A 123 -10.91 7.42 -1.14
N VAL A 124 -9.68 7.01 -0.84
CA VAL A 124 -8.45 7.61 -1.38
C VAL A 124 -7.76 6.77 -2.45
N VAL A 125 -8.34 5.60 -2.77
CA VAL A 125 -7.76 4.66 -3.73
C VAL A 125 -8.06 5.06 -5.17
N LYS A 126 -7.05 4.98 -6.03
CA LYS A 126 -7.10 5.20 -7.47
C LYS A 126 -6.41 4.04 -8.21
N ASP A 127 -6.55 4.02 -9.53
CA ASP A 127 -5.81 3.15 -10.45
C ASP A 127 -5.78 1.68 -10.01
N LEU A 128 -6.93 1.17 -9.55
CA LEU A 128 -7.06 -0.16 -9.01
C LEU A 128 -6.95 -1.22 -10.10
N THR A 129 -6.03 -2.16 -9.95
CA THR A 129 -5.83 -3.35 -10.78
C THR A 129 -6.09 -4.64 -9.99
N ASN A 130 -5.68 -5.79 -10.51
CA ASN A 130 -5.81 -7.07 -9.81
C ASN A 130 -4.79 -7.25 -8.66
N SER A 131 -3.64 -6.56 -8.72
CA SER A 131 -2.55 -6.72 -7.74
C SER A 131 -2.01 -5.39 -7.21
N SER A 132 -2.46 -4.25 -7.75
CA SER A 132 -1.95 -2.94 -7.37
C SER A 132 -3.03 -1.88 -7.30
N PHE A 133 -2.79 -0.85 -6.51
CA PHE A 133 -3.58 0.37 -6.46
C PHE A 133 -2.70 1.55 -6.06
N SER A 134 -3.12 2.76 -6.42
CA SER A 134 -2.46 3.97 -5.96
C SER A 134 -3.34 4.74 -4.99
N ILE A 135 -2.69 5.52 -4.13
CA ILE A 135 -3.33 6.42 -3.18
C ILE A 135 -2.71 7.80 -3.31
N LYS A 136 -3.55 8.82 -3.21
CA LYS A 136 -3.09 10.19 -3.29
C LYS A 136 -2.33 10.57 -2.01
N ASN A 137 -1.14 11.14 -2.18
CA ASN A 137 -0.27 11.63 -1.11
C ASN A 137 0.24 13.03 -1.46
N GLY A 138 -0.48 14.06 -1.06
CA GLY A 138 -0.17 15.44 -1.46
C GLY A 138 -0.21 15.62 -2.98
N ASP A 139 0.90 16.04 -3.55
CA ASP A 139 1.08 16.22 -5.00
C ASP A 139 1.53 14.94 -5.72
N ASN A 140 2.00 13.93 -4.98
CA ASN A 140 2.48 12.66 -5.49
C ASN A 140 1.54 11.52 -5.12
N ASP A 141 1.50 10.47 -5.93
CA ASP A 141 0.77 9.25 -5.63
C ASP A 141 1.74 8.18 -5.07
N ILE A 142 1.24 7.36 -4.16
CA ILE A 142 1.94 6.17 -3.68
C ILE A 142 1.34 4.97 -4.39
N LEU A 143 2.14 4.24 -5.13
CA LEU A 143 1.77 2.97 -5.73
C LEU A 143 2.01 1.85 -4.71
N ILE A 144 1.00 1.01 -4.51
CA ILE A 144 1.04 -0.19 -3.67
C ILE A 144 0.82 -1.41 -4.55
N GLU A 145 1.71 -2.38 -4.50
CA GLU A 145 1.63 -3.64 -5.24
C GLU A 145 1.73 -4.82 -4.27
N LEU A 146 0.73 -5.71 -4.29
CA LEU A 146 0.74 -6.92 -3.47
C LEU A 146 1.50 -8.03 -4.19
N ASN A 147 2.34 -8.74 -3.44
CA ASN A 147 3.14 -9.86 -3.93
C ASN A 147 2.49 -11.20 -3.58
N GLU A 148 2.71 -12.21 -4.40
CA GLU A 148 2.18 -13.57 -4.18
C GLU A 148 2.73 -14.23 -2.89
N ASP A 149 3.90 -13.80 -2.41
CA ASP A 149 4.61 -14.36 -1.27
C ASP A 149 4.25 -13.72 0.09
N ASN A 150 3.02 -13.20 0.24
CA ASN A 150 2.58 -12.49 1.46
C ASN A 150 3.46 -11.27 1.78
N GLY A 151 3.77 -10.49 0.76
CA GLY A 151 4.47 -9.24 0.86
C GLY A 151 3.79 -8.16 0.03
N PHE A 152 4.35 -6.97 0.06
CA PHE A 152 3.93 -5.86 -0.80
C PHE A 152 5.08 -4.90 -1.04
N SER A 153 4.94 -4.06 -2.06
CA SER A 153 5.86 -2.95 -2.30
C SER A 153 5.15 -1.62 -2.27
N LEU A 154 5.87 -0.59 -1.84
CA LEU A 154 5.49 0.81 -1.95
C LEU A 154 6.45 1.52 -2.88
N THR A 155 5.93 2.28 -3.86
CA THR A 155 6.73 3.16 -4.71
C THR A 155 6.17 4.57 -4.63
N TYR A 156 7.00 5.54 -4.29
CA TYR A 156 6.61 6.95 -4.21
C TYR A 156 7.80 7.89 -4.47
N ILE A 157 7.48 9.14 -4.78
CA ILE A 157 8.45 10.23 -4.88
C ILE A 157 8.29 11.09 -3.63
N ASP A 158 9.39 11.36 -2.92
CA ASP A 158 9.38 12.20 -1.72
C ASP A 158 9.46 13.70 -2.06
N ASN A 159 9.43 14.53 -1.03
CA ASN A 159 9.48 15.99 -1.17
C ASN A 159 10.82 16.50 -1.76
N MET A 160 11.89 15.70 -1.70
CA MET A 160 13.19 15.99 -2.32
C MET A 160 13.25 15.53 -3.79
N GLN A 161 12.15 15.02 -4.34
CA GLN A 161 12.04 14.43 -5.68
C GLN A 161 12.86 13.14 -5.83
N PHE A 162 13.14 12.43 -4.74
CA PHE A 162 13.78 11.13 -4.78
C PHE A 162 12.73 10.03 -4.90
N LYS A 163 13.00 9.05 -5.77
CA LYS A 163 12.16 7.88 -5.90
C LYS A 163 12.52 6.86 -4.83
N ASN A 164 11.53 6.48 -4.06
CA ASN A 164 11.63 5.47 -3.01
C ASN A 164 10.87 4.22 -3.41
N ILE A 165 11.48 3.06 -3.25
CA ILE A 165 10.89 1.74 -3.45
C ILE A 165 11.13 0.94 -2.17
N ILE A 166 10.06 0.55 -1.48
CA ILE A 166 10.15 -0.23 -0.25
C ILE A 166 9.48 -1.58 -0.48
N ASN A 167 10.21 -2.66 -0.30
CA ASN A 167 9.67 -4.02 -0.38
C ASN A 167 9.51 -4.57 1.04
N PHE A 168 8.32 -5.08 1.35
CA PHE A 168 7.96 -5.66 2.63
C PHE A 168 7.68 -7.15 2.48
N GLN A 169 8.20 -7.94 3.43
CA GLN A 169 7.96 -9.37 3.51
C GLN A 169 7.53 -9.73 4.93
N VAL A 170 6.43 -10.49 5.06
CA VAL A 170 5.94 -10.95 6.38
C VAL A 170 6.98 -11.84 7.05
N ILE A 171 7.29 -11.55 8.31
CA ILE A 171 8.13 -12.39 9.16
C ILE A 171 7.30 -13.60 9.63
N LYS A 172 7.78 -14.80 9.35
CA LYS A 172 7.14 -16.06 9.75
C LYS A 172 7.50 -16.46 11.17
#